data_bd4d57e07d0080a6ded4eb8d67ccad3d
#
_entry.id   bd4d57e07d0080a6ded4eb8d67ccad3d
#
_cell.length_a   1.000
_cell.length_b   1.000
_cell.length_c   1.000
_cell.angle_alpha   90.00
_cell.angle_beta   90.00
_cell.angle_gamma   90.00
#
_symmetry.space_group_name_H-M   'P 1'
#
loop_
_entity.id
_entity.type
_entity.pdbx_description
1 polymer ?
#
loop_
_entity_poly.entity_id
_entity_poly.type
_entity_poly.pdbx_seq_one_letter_code
_entity_poly.pdbx_strand_id
1 'polypeptide(L)'
;MANNAVLRIFTHYFEANRIIMDSVKIIEIKKSVFEDNNLDADALRKELKAKGVFLLNLMSSPGSGKTTTLIQTINRIKDKIRVAVMEADIDSDVDAVKIKEATGIPSIQLHTGGMCHLDAEMTRQGLDNMPMEDVDLVILENVGNLVCPAEFDTGSSCNAMILSVPEGHDKPLKYPLMFSICDVVVVNKIDVLPYFDFDMDKCREYVHMRNPKARVIPISAKTGEGVDEFASWLMEAVNDWKKR
;
A
#
# COMPACT_ATOMS: atom_id res chain seq x y z
N MET A 1 9.94 -37.30 -33.09
CA MET A 1 9.15 -37.68 -31.90
C MET A 1 9.53 -36.93 -30.59
N ALA A 2 10.52 -36.07 -30.58
CA ALA A 2 10.96 -35.34 -29.37
C ALA A 2 10.18 -34.06 -29.07
N ASN A 3 9.49 -33.47 -30.09
CA ASN A 3 8.80 -32.19 -29.93
C ASN A 3 7.49 -32.23 -29.13
N ASN A 4 6.86 -33.39 -29.01
CA ASN A 4 5.56 -33.52 -28.30
C ASN A 4 5.70 -33.66 -26.77
N ALA A 5 6.86 -34.11 -26.28
CA ALA A 5 7.09 -34.25 -24.84
C ALA A 5 7.40 -32.92 -24.17
N VAL A 6 8.18 -32.06 -24.84
CA VAL A 6 8.52 -30.70 -24.35
C VAL A 6 7.28 -29.82 -24.33
N LEU A 7 6.43 -29.91 -25.37
CA LEU A 7 5.17 -29.13 -25.41
C LEU A 7 4.19 -29.57 -24.32
N ARG A 8 4.14 -30.85 -23.98
CA ARG A 8 3.27 -31.35 -22.86
C ARG A 8 3.78 -30.96 -21.49
N ILE A 9 5.10 -30.85 -21.29
CA ILE A 9 5.69 -30.38 -20.04
C ILE A 9 5.42 -28.88 -19.85
N PHE A 10 5.53 -28.08 -20.91
CA PHE A 10 5.17 -26.66 -20.86
C PHE A 10 3.67 -26.44 -20.62
N THR A 11 2.78 -27.23 -21.26
CA THR A 11 1.33 -27.11 -21.05
C THR A 11 0.96 -27.50 -19.61
N HIS A 12 1.55 -28.56 -19.06
CA HIS A 12 1.31 -28.96 -17.67
C HIS A 12 1.90 -27.98 -16.65
N TYR A 13 3.02 -27.35 -16.96
CA TYR A 13 3.60 -26.29 -16.13
C TYR A 13 2.72 -25.04 -16.13
N PHE A 14 2.15 -24.67 -17.27
CA PHE A 14 1.18 -23.58 -17.40
C PHE A 14 -0.16 -23.89 -16.74
N GLU A 15 -0.65 -25.12 -16.82
CA GLU A 15 -1.90 -25.53 -16.14
C GLU A 15 -1.72 -25.65 -14.62
N ALA A 16 -0.58 -26.14 -14.14
CA ALA A 16 -0.28 -26.18 -12.71
C ALA A 16 -0.11 -24.76 -12.11
N ASN A 17 0.53 -23.83 -12.83
CA ASN A 17 0.61 -22.42 -12.43
C ASN A 17 -0.75 -21.72 -12.52
N ARG A 18 -1.64 -22.12 -13.45
CA ARG A 18 -2.99 -21.57 -13.57
C ARG A 18 -3.89 -21.94 -12.38
N ILE A 19 -3.67 -23.07 -11.74
CA ILE A 19 -4.42 -23.52 -10.55
C ILE A 19 -3.99 -22.73 -9.30
N ILE A 20 -2.73 -22.26 -9.22
CA ILE A 20 -2.24 -21.39 -8.14
C ILE A 20 -2.66 -19.93 -8.38
N MET A 21 -2.85 -19.51 -9.65
CA MET A 21 -3.27 -18.16 -10.04
C MET A 21 -4.77 -17.86 -9.83
N ASP A 22 -5.61 -18.83 -9.53
CA ASP A 22 -7.04 -18.61 -9.25
C ASP A 22 -7.32 -17.89 -7.92
N SER A 23 -6.26 -17.62 -7.11
CA SER A 23 -6.39 -16.98 -5.81
C SER A 23 -6.28 -15.45 -5.83
N VAL A 24 -5.55 -14.87 -6.80
CA VAL A 24 -5.33 -13.40 -6.93
C VAL A 24 -5.54 -12.98 -8.38
N LYS A 25 -6.32 -11.90 -8.57
CA LYS A 25 -6.51 -11.29 -9.89
C LYS A 25 -5.33 -10.39 -10.20
N ILE A 26 -4.59 -10.68 -11.26
CA ILE A 26 -3.50 -9.85 -11.79
C ILE A 26 -4.08 -8.92 -12.85
N ILE A 27 -3.78 -7.63 -12.76
CA ILE A 27 -4.23 -6.60 -13.69
C ILE A 27 -3.02 -5.81 -14.18
N GLU A 28 -2.88 -5.71 -15.49
CA GLU A 28 -1.92 -4.81 -16.13
C GLU A 28 -2.59 -3.45 -16.34
N ILE A 29 -2.02 -2.41 -15.76
CA ILE A 29 -2.53 -1.04 -15.84
C ILE A 29 -1.69 -0.18 -16.79
N LYS A 30 -2.36 0.73 -17.49
CA LYS A 30 -1.73 1.63 -18.46
C LYS A 30 -1.36 2.96 -17.79
N LYS A 31 -0.27 3.56 -18.24
CA LYS A 31 0.18 4.88 -17.80
C LYS A 31 -0.76 5.97 -18.30
N SER A 32 -1.15 6.91 -17.43
CA SER A 32 -1.84 8.13 -17.82
C SER A 32 -0.85 9.24 -18.22
N VAL A 33 -1.36 10.29 -18.88
CA VAL A 33 -0.57 11.47 -19.26
C VAL A 33 -0.51 12.42 -18.06
N PHE A 34 0.66 12.99 -17.80
CA PHE A 34 1.01 13.75 -16.59
C PHE A 34 0.12 15.00 -16.34
N GLU A 35 -0.30 15.66 -17.41
CA GLU A 35 -0.96 16.96 -17.32
C GLU A 35 -2.36 16.93 -16.71
N ASP A 36 -3.04 15.79 -16.78
CA ASP A 36 -4.41 15.63 -16.28
C ASP A 36 -4.50 14.87 -14.95
N ASN A 37 -3.39 14.31 -14.46
CA ASN A 37 -3.41 13.44 -13.27
C ASN A 37 -4.05 14.09 -12.02
N ASN A 38 -3.80 15.36 -11.76
CA ASN A 38 -4.38 16.03 -10.58
C ASN A 38 -5.90 16.20 -10.70
N LEU A 39 -6.40 16.45 -11.90
CA LEU A 39 -7.84 16.53 -12.17
C LEU A 39 -8.50 15.16 -12.01
N ASP A 40 -7.85 14.12 -12.53
CA ASP A 40 -8.31 12.74 -12.41
C ASP A 40 -8.29 12.27 -10.97
N ALA A 41 -7.26 12.61 -10.20
CA ALA A 41 -7.15 12.32 -8.78
C ALA A 41 -8.27 12.98 -7.97
N ASP A 42 -8.57 14.24 -8.23
CA ASP A 42 -9.66 14.95 -7.57
C ASP A 42 -11.04 14.38 -7.94
N ALA A 43 -11.23 14.00 -9.21
CA ALA A 43 -12.45 13.34 -9.66
C ALA A 43 -12.64 11.98 -8.99
N LEU A 44 -11.59 11.16 -8.95
CA LEU A 44 -11.59 9.85 -8.27
C LEU A 44 -11.88 10.00 -6.78
N ARG A 45 -11.25 10.94 -6.10
CA ARG A 45 -11.46 11.21 -4.66
C ARG A 45 -12.91 11.61 -4.36
N LYS A 46 -13.55 12.42 -5.22
CA LYS A 46 -14.96 12.80 -5.10
C LYS A 46 -15.88 11.59 -5.31
N GLU A 47 -15.58 10.75 -6.29
CA GLU A 47 -16.34 9.53 -6.55
C GLU A 47 -16.29 8.55 -5.37
N LEU A 48 -15.09 8.28 -4.84
CA LEU A 48 -14.89 7.43 -3.68
C LEU A 48 -15.61 7.99 -2.44
N LYS A 49 -15.58 9.31 -2.28
CA LYS A 49 -16.32 10.00 -1.23
C LYS A 49 -17.83 9.79 -1.34
N ALA A 50 -18.39 9.93 -2.53
CA ALA A 50 -19.81 9.71 -2.78
C ALA A 50 -20.23 8.26 -2.51
N LYS A 51 -19.34 7.29 -2.75
CA LYS A 51 -19.53 5.86 -2.44
C LYS A 51 -19.27 5.51 -0.97
N GLY A 52 -18.75 6.43 -0.16
CA GLY A 52 -18.36 6.18 1.23
C GLY A 52 -17.13 5.29 1.39
N VAL A 53 -16.32 5.15 0.34
CA VAL A 53 -15.10 4.36 0.31
C VAL A 53 -13.89 5.21 0.68
N PHE A 54 -13.11 4.76 1.64
CA PHE A 54 -11.83 5.37 2.00
C PHE A 54 -10.70 4.66 1.25
N LEU A 55 -9.87 5.40 0.56
CA LEU A 55 -8.67 4.88 -0.13
C LEU A 55 -7.42 5.34 0.61
N LEU A 56 -6.69 4.39 1.20
CA LEU A 56 -5.37 4.62 1.80
C LEU A 56 -4.29 4.33 0.77
N ASN A 57 -3.44 5.29 0.45
CA ASN A 57 -2.20 5.07 -0.30
C ASN A 57 -1.06 4.79 0.69
N LEU A 58 -0.52 3.57 0.68
CA LEU A 58 0.56 3.13 1.56
C LEU A 58 1.88 3.07 0.79
N MET A 59 2.80 3.95 1.17
CA MET A 59 4.10 4.13 0.51
C MET A 59 5.25 3.72 1.43
N SER A 60 6.38 3.34 0.85
CA SER A 60 7.62 3.07 1.59
C SER A 60 8.80 2.79 0.70
N SER A 61 9.99 2.65 1.30
CA SER A 61 11.12 1.97 0.67
C SER A 61 10.87 0.46 0.52
N PRO A 62 11.54 -0.22 -0.42
CA PRO A 62 11.58 -1.68 -0.44
C PRO A 62 12.11 -2.24 0.89
N GLY A 63 11.52 -3.34 1.36
CA GLY A 63 11.97 -4.01 2.58
C GLY A 63 11.64 -3.31 3.91
N SER A 64 10.88 -2.20 3.91
CA SER A 64 10.44 -1.52 5.14
C SER A 64 9.43 -2.33 5.96
N GLY A 65 8.78 -3.33 5.36
CA GLY A 65 7.80 -4.21 5.98
C GLY A 65 6.35 -3.82 5.73
N LYS A 66 6.03 -3.24 4.56
CA LYS A 66 4.66 -2.89 4.14
C LYS A 66 3.70 -4.06 4.32
N THR A 67 3.92 -5.13 3.60
CA THR A 67 3.07 -6.33 3.56
C THR A 67 2.83 -6.91 4.95
N THR A 68 3.88 -7.02 5.79
CA THR A 68 3.72 -7.51 7.17
C THR A 68 2.89 -6.55 8.02
N THR A 69 3.11 -5.24 7.88
CA THR A 69 2.32 -4.21 8.57
C THR A 69 0.86 -4.26 8.15
N LEU A 70 0.59 -4.42 6.86
CA LEU A 70 -0.78 -4.56 6.33
C LEU A 70 -1.48 -5.78 6.90
N ILE A 71 -0.86 -6.96 6.85
CA ILE A 71 -1.43 -8.21 7.40
C ILE A 71 -1.79 -8.03 8.87
N GLN A 72 -0.88 -7.47 9.68
CA GLN A 72 -1.13 -7.22 11.09
C GLN A 72 -2.27 -6.23 11.33
N THR A 73 -2.32 -5.14 10.56
CA THR A 73 -3.36 -4.11 10.68
C THR A 73 -4.72 -4.64 10.24
N ILE A 74 -4.79 -5.29 9.08
CA ILE A 74 -6.02 -5.85 8.52
C ILE A 74 -6.65 -6.86 9.47
N ASN A 75 -5.86 -7.76 10.06
CA ASN A 75 -6.37 -8.74 11.02
C ASN A 75 -6.97 -8.12 12.30
N ARG A 76 -6.70 -6.84 12.60
CA ARG A 76 -7.30 -6.10 13.72
C ARG A 76 -8.58 -5.36 13.38
N ILE A 77 -8.80 -5.09 12.08
CA ILE A 77 -9.92 -4.24 11.65
C ILE A 77 -10.95 -4.97 10.77
N LYS A 78 -10.59 -6.08 10.12
CA LYS A 78 -11.43 -6.77 9.12
C LYS A 78 -12.79 -7.26 9.65
N ASP A 79 -12.90 -7.50 10.95
CA ASP A 79 -14.17 -7.90 11.58
C ASP A 79 -15.08 -6.70 11.90
N LYS A 80 -14.57 -5.47 11.73
CA LYS A 80 -15.27 -4.22 12.04
C LYS A 80 -15.66 -3.43 10.80
N ILE A 81 -14.85 -3.52 9.74
CA ILE A 81 -15.07 -2.85 8.46
C ILE A 81 -14.67 -3.77 7.31
N ARG A 82 -15.25 -3.56 6.14
CA ARG A 82 -14.93 -4.34 4.94
C ARG A 82 -13.73 -3.74 4.24
N VAL A 83 -12.66 -4.51 4.19
CA VAL A 83 -11.35 -4.10 3.65
C VAL A 83 -11.07 -4.85 2.35
N ALA A 84 -10.49 -4.16 1.39
CA ALA A 84 -9.89 -4.74 0.20
C ALA A 84 -8.49 -4.16 -0.02
N VAL A 85 -7.62 -4.89 -0.72
CA VAL A 85 -6.24 -4.47 -1.01
C VAL A 85 -5.96 -4.49 -2.49
N MET A 86 -5.34 -3.44 -2.98
CA MET A 86 -4.63 -3.39 -4.26
C MET A 86 -3.13 -3.36 -3.94
N GLU A 87 -2.40 -4.35 -4.40
CA GLU A 87 -0.95 -4.41 -4.28
C GLU A 87 -0.33 -4.04 -5.62
N ALA A 88 0.61 -3.10 -5.62
CA ALA A 88 1.29 -2.65 -6.82
C ALA A 88 2.76 -3.04 -6.79
N ASP A 89 3.16 -3.85 -7.76
CA ASP A 89 4.55 -4.22 -7.99
C ASP A 89 4.89 -4.13 -9.48
N ILE A 90 6.18 -4.16 -9.77
CA ILE A 90 6.67 -4.11 -11.16
C ILE A 90 6.26 -5.39 -11.90
N ASP A 91 6.44 -6.57 -11.26
CA ASP A 91 6.21 -7.88 -11.90
C ASP A 91 5.96 -9.04 -10.90
N SER A 92 5.81 -8.77 -9.60
CA SER A 92 5.61 -9.80 -8.57
C SER A 92 4.16 -9.84 -8.09
N ASP A 93 3.65 -11.03 -7.77
CA ASP A 93 2.34 -11.26 -7.14
C ASP A 93 2.44 -11.82 -5.71
N VAL A 94 3.67 -12.01 -5.23
CA VAL A 94 3.97 -12.69 -3.96
C VAL A 94 3.30 -12.01 -2.76
N ASP A 95 3.28 -10.67 -2.74
CA ASP A 95 2.74 -9.94 -1.59
C ASP A 95 1.21 -9.91 -1.59
N ALA A 96 0.56 -9.81 -2.75
CA ALA A 96 -0.90 -9.94 -2.85
C ALA A 96 -1.39 -11.34 -2.42
N VAL A 97 -0.67 -12.40 -2.81
CA VAL A 97 -0.97 -13.77 -2.38
C VAL A 97 -0.84 -13.91 -0.87
N LYS A 98 0.27 -13.42 -0.27
CA LYS A 98 0.49 -13.46 1.19
C LYS A 98 -0.62 -12.73 1.96
N ILE A 99 -1.02 -11.53 1.49
CA ILE A 99 -2.08 -10.77 2.14
C ILE A 99 -3.38 -11.56 2.10
N LYS A 100 -3.76 -12.10 0.94
CA LYS A 100 -4.98 -12.89 0.78
C LYS A 100 -4.98 -14.13 1.66
N GLU A 101 -3.90 -14.90 1.68
CA GLU A 101 -3.77 -16.12 2.50
C GLU A 101 -3.82 -15.79 4.00
N ALA A 102 -3.15 -14.72 4.44
CA ALA A 102 -3.06 -14.37 5.86
C ALA A 102 -4.30 -13.68 6.41
N THR A 103 -5.11 -13.04 5.56
CA THR A 103 -6.22 -12.18 6.01
C THR A 103 -7.59 -12.67 5.53
N GLY A 104 -7.65 -13.37 4.41
CA GLY A 104 -8.89 -13.83 3.77
C GLY A 104 -9.67 -12.73 3.05
N ILE A 105 -9.15 -11.49 2.97
CA ILE A 105 -9.84 -10.37 2.32
C ILE A 105 -9.63 -10.37 0.80
N PRO A 106 -10.49 -9.67 0.02
CA PRO A 106 -10.27 -9.45 -1.40
C PRO A 106 -8.94 -8.72 -1.63
N SER A 107 -8.09 -9.28 -2.48
CA SER A 107 -6.81 -8.69 -2.87
C SER A 107 -6.61 -8.85 -4.37
N ILE A 108 -6.12 -7.80 -5.02
CA ILE A 108 -5.73 -7.82 -6.42
C ILE A 108 -4.28 -7.37 -6.58
N GLN A 109 -3.62 -7.89 -7.61
CA GLN A 109 -2.29 -7.46 -8.01
C GLN A 109 -2.38 -6.50 -9.19
N LEU A 110 -1.65 -5.39 -9.10
CA LEU A 110 -1.47 -4.41 -10.17
C LEU A 110 -0.03 -4.51 -10.69
N HIS A 111 0.15 -5.01 -11.91
CA HIS A 111 1.45 -4.97 -12.57
C HIS A 111 1.63 -3.63 -13.28
N THR A 112 2.61 -2.86 -12.84
CA THR A 112 2.86 -1.50 -13.35
C THR A 112 3.60 -1.47 -14.69
N GLY A 113 4.06 -2.63 -15.19
CA GLY A 113 4.78 -2.72 -16.46
C GLY A 113 6.10 -1.94 -16.48
N GLY A 114 6.80 -1.91 -15.34
CA GLY A 114 8.08 -1.21 -15.19
C GLY A 114 7.98 0.20 -14.61
N MET A 115 6.77 0.69 -14.32
CA MET A 115 6.58 1.97 -13.62
C MET A 115 6.89 1.83 -12.13
N CYS A 116 7.57 2.83 -11.57
CA CYS A 116 7.95 2.86 -10.14
C CYS A 116 6.93 3.59 -9.25
N HIS A 117 5.72 3.84 -9.74
CA HIS A 117 4.61 4.51 -9.05
C HIS A 117 3.28 4.16 -9.69
N LEU A 118 2.21 4.55 -9.02
CA LEU A 118 0.85 4.61 -9.55
C LEU A 118 0.39 6.07 -9.64
N ASP A 119 -0.44 6.36 -10.64
CA ASP A 119 -1.20 7.61 -10.77
C ASP A 119 -2.70 7.38 -10.54
N ALA A 120 -3.52 8.42 -10.72
CA ALA A 120 -4.96 8.34 -10.49
C ALA A 120 -5.68 7.40 -11.47
N GLU A 121 -5.29 7.42 -12.75
CA GLU A 121 -5.89 6.56 -13.77
C GLU A 121 -5.53 5.08 -13.54
N MET A 122 -4.28 4.79 -13.21
CA MET A 122 -3.84 3.44 -12.85
C MET A 122 -4.58 2.94 -11.60
N THR A 123 -4.78 3.81 -10.60
CA THR A 123 -5.56 3.50 -9.39
C THR A 123 -7.02 3.21 -9.75
N ARG A 124 -7.64 4.01 -10.62
CA ARG A 124 -9.01 3.78 -11.11
C ARG A 124 -9.15 2.44 -11.81
N GLN A 125 -8.21 2.09 -12.70
CA GLN A 125 -8.21 0.78 -13.37
C GLN A 125 -8.16 -0.36 -12.36
N GLY A 126 -7.41 -0.22 -11.28
CA GLY A 126 -7.39 -1.19 -10.18
C GLY A 126 -8.76 -1.31 -9.49
N LEU A 127 -9.36 -0.20 -9.12
CA LEU A 127 -10.67 -0.16 -8.45
C LEU A 127 -11.79 -0.75 -9.33
N ASP A 128 -11.80 -0.46 -10.63
CA ASP A 128 -12.80 -0.99 -11.57
C ASP A 128 -12.75 -2.51 -11.73
N ASN A 129 -11.62 -3.11 -11.38
CA ASN A 129 -11.39 -4.54 -11.44
C ASN A 129 -11.51 -5.25 -10.08
N MET A 130 -11.87 -4.53 -9.03
CA MET A 130 -12.05 -5.06 -7.68
C MET A 130 -13.54 -5.21 -7.36
N PRO A 131 -13.95 -6.21 -6.56
CA PRO A 131 -15.31 -6.27 -6.04
C PRO A 131 -15.52 -5.14 -5.03
N MET A 132 -16.10 -4.03 -5.50
CA MET A 132 -16.32 -2.82 -4.69
C MET A 132 -17.64 -2.80 -3.93
N GLU A 133 -18.49 -3.84 -4.07
CA GLU A 133 -19.74 -3.94 -3.34
C GLU A 133 -19.47 -3.98 -1.84
N ASP A 134 -20.00 -2.97 -1.17
CA ASP A 134 -19.91 -2.86 0.28
C ASP A 134 -18.50 -2.67 0.88
N VAL A 135 -17.47 -2.27 0.12
CA VAL A 135 -16.14 -1.98 0.64
C VAL A 135 -16.13 -0.64 1.38
N ASP A 136 -15.57 -0.62 2.58
CA ASP A 136 -15.41 0.58 3.41
C ASP A 136 -14.03 1.21 3.27
N LEU A 137 -13.01 0.35 3.11
CA LEU A 137 -11.60 0.72 3.04
C LEU A 137 -10.91 -0.05 1.91
N VAL A 138 -10.32 0.66 0.99
CA VAL A 138 -9.34 0.11 0.06
C VAL A 138 -7.94 0.56 0.49
N ILE A 139 -7.01 -0.38 0.60
CA ILE A 139 -5.60 -0.09 0.83
C ILE A 139 -4.86 -0.32 -0.48
N LEU A 140 -4.25 0.74 -1.00
CA LEU A 140 -3.33 0.68 -2.12
C LEU A 140 -1.91 0.55 -1.56
N GLU A 141 -1.32 -0.65 -1.61
CA GLU A 141 0.11 -0.84 -1.36
C GLU A 141 0.88 -0.39 -2.60
N ASN A 142 1.48 0.79 -2.53
CA ASN A 142 2.20 1.38 -3.67
C ASN A 142 3.57 0.72 -3.85
N VAL A 143 4.14 0.86 -5.06
CA VAL A 143 5.48 0.38 -5.38
C VAL A 143 6.51 0.90 -4.37
N GLY A 144 7.45 0.04 -3.96
CA GLY A 144 8.51 0.39 -3.02
C GLY A 144 9.48 1.44 -3.57
N ASN A 145 9.17 2.72 -3.34
CA ASN A 145 9.96 3.86 -3.81
C ASN A 145 9.63 5.10 -2.96
N LEU A 146 10.62 5.97 -2.70
CA LEU A 146 10.43 7.21 -1.92
C LEU A 146 10.39 8.49 -2.76
N VAL A 147 10.54 8.41 -4.07
CA VAL A 147 10.58 9.56 -4.98
C VAL A 147 9.31 9.60 -5.82
N CYS A 148 9.19 8.69 -6.79
CA CYS A 148 8.10 8.73 -7.76
C CYS A 148 6.70 8.68 -7.12
N PRO A 149 6.39 7.81 -6.14
CA PRO A 149 5.06 7.80 -5.51
C PRO A 149 4.69 9.08 -4.77
N ALA A 150 5.66 9.93 -4.45
CA ALA A 150 5.39 11.23 -3.84
C ALA A 150 5.01 12.31 -4.85
N GLU A 151 5.35 12.13 -6.12
CA GLU A 151 5.10 13.10 -7.19
C GLU A 151 3.74 12.91 -7.86
N PHE A 152 3.14 11.71 -7.72
CA PHE A 152 1.90 11.33 -8.41
C PHE A 152 0.77 11.15 -7.41
N ASP A 153 -0.27 11.97 -7.54
CA ASP A 153 -1.50 11.82 -6.77
C ASP A 153 -2.30 10.61 -7.30
N THR A 154 -2.56 9.65 -6.44
CA THR A 154 -3.32 8.43 -6.74
C THR A 154 -4.84 8.60 -6.59
N GLY A 155 -5.33 9.79 -6.22
CA GLY A 155 -6.72 10.03 -5.86
C GLY A 155 -7.10 9.48 -4.48
N SER A 156 -6.12 9.13 -3.65
CA SER A 156 -6.34 8.60 -2.30
C SER A 156 -6.99 9.63 -1.36
N SER A 157 -7.70 9.10 -0.36
CA SER A 157 -8.27 9.89 0.74
C SER A 157 -7.23 10.30 1.75
N CYS A 158 -6.15 9.52 1.85
CA CYS A 158 -5.09 9.67 2.84
C CYS A 158 -3.80 8.99 2.37
N ASN A 159 -2.66 9.55 2.75
CA ASN A 159 -1.33 9.02 2.47
C ASN A 159 -0.66 8.55 3.76
N ALA A 160 -0.25 7.28 3.80
CA ALA A 160 0.57 6.71 4.86
C ALA A 160 1.95 6.33 4.32
N MET A 161 2.98 6.51 5.12
CA MET A 161 4.34 6.11 4.78
C MET A 161 4.91 5.20 5.86
N ILE A 162 5.53 4.10 5.48
CA ILE A 162 6.28 3.24 6.39
C ILE A 162 7.78 3.52 6.25
N LEU A 163 8.37 3.97 7.34
CA LEU A 163 9.81 4.10 7.55
C LEU A 163 10.26 3.01 8.49
N SER A 164 11.30 2.25 8.16
CA SER A 164 11.83 1.26 9.12
C SER A 164 13.09 1.75 9.83
N VAL A 165 13.29 1.32 11.08
CA VAL A 165 14.44 1.68 11.90
C VAL A 165 15.79 1.52 11.17
N PRO A 166 16.06 0.42 10.43
CA PRO A 166 17.31 0.27 9.69
C PRO A 166 17.58 1.31 8.61
N GLU A 167 16.56 2.04 8.17
CA GLU A 167 16.71 3.06 7.13
C GLU A 167 17.27 4.38 7.64
N GLY A 168 17.24 4.62 8.95
CA GLY A 168 17.73 5.82 9.61
C GLY A 168 16.67 6.90 9.83
N HIS A 169 16.80 7.62 10.95
CA HIS A 169 15.88 8.68 11.38
C HIS A 169 15.97 9.95 10.52
N ASP A 170 17.00 10.06 9.66
CA ASP A 170 17.25 11.21 8.79
C ASP A 170 16.56 11.14 7.40
N LYS A 171 15.80 10.07 7.13
CA LYS A 171 15.04 9.91 5.87
C LYS A 171 14.13 11.10 5.55
N PRO A 172 13.43 11.74 6.52
CA PRO A 172 12.61 12.91 6.21
C PRO A 172 13.41 14.12 5.69
N LEU A 173 14.70 14.20 6.00
CA LEU A 173 15.59 15.22 5.46
C LEU A 173 16.02 14.92 4.02
N LYS A 174 16.19 13.64 3.68
CA LYS A 174 16.64 13.16 2.37
C LYS A 174 15.51 13.10 1.33
N TYR A 175 14.27 12.84 1.79
CA TYR A 175 13.09 12.68 0.92
C TYR A 175 11.96 13.63 1.34
N PRO A 176 12.19 14.95 1.32
CA PRO A 176 11.29 15.93 1.91
C PRO A 176 9.88 15.91 1.32
N LEU A 177 9.73 15.65 0.01
CA LEU A 177 8.41 15.60 -0.65
C LEU A 177 7.57 14.45 -0.10
N MET A 178 8.14 13.24 0.00
CA MET A 178 7.45 12.07 0.54
C MET A 178 6.86 12.35 1.92
N PHE A 179 7.63 12.92 2.82
CA PHE A 179 7.17 13.19 4.17
C PHE A 179 6.25 14.41 4.27
N SER A 180 6.25 15.31 3.28
CA SER A 180 5.35 16.48 3.26
C SER A 180 3.91 16.13 2.91
N ILE A 181 3.70 15.07 2.14
CA ILE A 181 2.37 14.65 1.67
C ILE A 181 1.70 13.58 2.55
N CYS A 182 2.43 13.02 3.53
CA CYS A 182 1.91 11.93 4.37
C CYS A 182 1.11 12.47 5.57
N ASP A 183 -0.07 11.90 5.79
CA ASP A 183 -0.90 12.15 6.98
C ASP A 183 -0.39 11.38 8.19
N VAL A 184 0.24 10.23 7.96
CA VAL A 184 0.86 9.40 8.99
C VAL A 184 2.17 8.80 8.50
N VAL A 185 3.16 8.78 9.39
CA VAL A 185 4.43 8.06 9.23
C VAL A 185 4.47 6.94 10.27
N VAL A 186 4.48 5.71 9.80
CA VAL A 186 4.60 4.52 10.63
C VAL A 186 6.08 4.15 10.72
N VAL A 187 6.68 4.25 11.90
CA VAL A 187 8.08 3.84 12.12
C VAL A 187 8.10 2.38 12.53
N ASN A 188 8.40 1.51 11.55
CA ASN A 188 8.37 0.06 11.73
C ASN A 188 9.70 -0.51 12.20
N LYS A 189 9.68 -1.74 12.69
CA LYS A 189 10.82 -2.50 13.20
C LYS A 189 11.44 -1.89 14.46
N ILE A 190 10.60 -1.36 15.37
CA ILE A 190 11.12 -0.83 16.65
C ILE A 190 11.75 -1.92 17.54
N ASP A 191 11.44 -3.19 17.28
CA ASP A 191 12.07 -4.35 17.95
C ASP A 191 13.59 -4.44 17.71
N VAL A 192 14.11 -3.76 16.68
CA VAL A 192 15.56 -3.72 16.42
C VAL A 192 16.22 -2.40 16.81
N LEU A 193 15.50 -1.46 17.44
CA LEU A 193 16.07 -0.20 17.93
C LEU A 193 17.40 -0.35 18.68
N PRO A 194 17.58 -1.35 19.57
CA PRO A 194 18.84 -1.48 20.31
C PRO A 194 20.06 -1.77 19.44
N TYR A 195 19.87 -2.14 18.18
CA TYR A 195 20.94 -2.53 17.26
C TYR A 195 21.26 -1.47 16.21
N PHE A 196 20.52 -0.35 16.20
CA PHE A 196 20.68 0.72 15.20
C PHE A 196 20.82 2.09 15.88
N ASP A 197 21.59 2.95 15.24
CA ASP A 197 21.63 4.38 15.61
C ASP A 197 20.38 5.07 15.06
N PHE A 198 19.27 4.91 15.76
CA PHE A 198 17.99 5.51 15.40
C PHE A 198 17.43 6.28 16.60
N ASP A 199 17.30 7.61 16.42
CA ASP A 199 16.73 8.50 17.40
C ASP A 199 15.27 8.81 17.03
N MET A 200 14.34 8.31 17.83
CA MET A 200 12.91 8.46 17.59
C MET A 200 12.44 9.91 17.72
N ASP A 201 13.02 10.67 18.63
CA ASP A 201 12.63 12.08 18.84
C ASP A 201 13.11 12.96 17.68
N LYS A 202 14.33 12.76 17.19
CA LYS A 202 14.81 13.37 15.96
C LYS A 202 13.98 12.97 14.75
N CYS A 203 13.59 11.70 14.65
CA CYS A 203 12.71 11.26 13.56
C CYS A 203 11.39 12.05 13.56
N ARG A 204 10.75 12.20 14.73
CA ARG A 204 9.52 13.00 14.89
C ARG A 204 9.75 14.46 14.53
N GLU A 205 10.82 15.06 15.02
CA GLU A 205 11.20 16.43 14.69
C GLU A 205 11.32 16.62 13.17
N TYR A 206 12.07 15.73 12.48
CA TYR A 206 12.30 15.84 11.05
C TYR A 206 11.03 15.60 10.23
N VAL A 207 10.16 14.69 10.65
CA VAL A 207 8.83 14.51 10.04
C VAL A 207 8.02 15.80 10.21
N HIS A 208 7.94 16.36 11.41
CA HIS A 208 7.16 17.57 11.67
C HIS A 208 7.73 18.81 10.99
N MET A 209 9.03 18.87 10.71
CA MET A 209 9.61 19.91 9.85
C MET A 209 9.06 19.86 8.41
N ARG A 210 8.61 18.68 7.92
CA ARG A 210 8.03 18.51 6.59
C ARG A 210 6.52 18.63 6.59
N ASN A 211 5.87 18.00 7.56
CA ASN A 211 4.43 18.08 7.77
C ASN A 211 4.12 18.15 9.27
N PRO A 212 3.86 19.34 9.83
CA PRO A 212 3.54 19.50 11.25
C PRO A 212 2.28 18.76 11.71
N LYS A 213 1.42 18.34 10.77
CA LYS A 213 0.16 17.62 11.05
C LYS A 213 0.32 16.11 10.97
N ALA A 214 1.41 15.61 10.41
CA ALA A 214 1.63 14.19 10.25
C ALA A 214 1.73 13.50 11.61
N ARG A 215 1.00 12.40 11.78
CA ARG A 215 1.13 11.56 12.97
C ARG A 215 2.33 10.63 12.80
N VAL A 216 3.11 10.41 13.87
CA VAL A 216 4.22 9.46 13.87
C VAL A 216 3.91 8.34 14.85
N ILE A 217 3.76 7.11 14.32
CA ILE A 217 3.35 5.93 15.08
C ILE A 217 4.47 4.88 15.02
N PRO A 218 5.16 4.61 16.13
CA PRO A 218 6.17 3.54 16.19
C PRO A 218 5.50 2.18 16.32
N ILE A 219 5.94 1.20 15.52
CA ILE A 219 5.43 -0.17 15.54
C ILE A 219 6.54 -1.21 15.36
N SER A 220 6.25 -2.43 15.77
CA SER A 220 6.91 -3.63 15.26
C SER A 220 5.85 -4.54 14.62
N ALA A 221 5.82 -4.60 13.30
CA ALA A 221 4.94 -5.52 12.58
C ALA A 221 5.28 -7.00 12.88
N LYS A 222 6.50 -7.28 13.33
CA LYS A 222 6.96 -8.61 13.73
C LYS A 222 6.36 -9.06 15.06
N THR A 223 6.37 -8.19 16.07
CA THR A 223 5.89 -8.50 17.44
C THR A 223 4.43 -8.12 17.66
N GLY A 224 3.89 -7.23 16.84
CA GLY A 224 2.57 -6.64 16.99
C GLY A 224 2.54 -5.37 17.85
N GLU A 225 3.66 -4.98 18.46
CA GLU A 225 3.76 -3.76 19.27
C GLU A 225 3.41 -2.51 18.44
N GLY A 226 2.58 -1.62 19.01
CA GLY A 226 2.14 -0.37 18.39
C GLY A 226 1.14 -0.53 17.22
N VAL A 227 0.90 -1.75 16.70
CA VAL A 227 0.00 -1.96 15.56
C VAL A 227 -1.44 -1.61 15.90
N ASP A 228 -1.87 -1.80 17.15
CA ASP A 228 -3.22 -1.43 17.59
C ASP A 228 -3.44 0.10 17.55
N GLU A 229 -2.40 0.90 17.80
CA GLU A 229 -2.47 2.36 17.65
C GLU A 229 -2.65 2.75 16.18
N PHE A 230 -1.90 2.15 15.26
CA PHE A 230 -2.05 2.40 13.82
C PHE A 230 -3.41 1.93 13.30
N ALA A 231 -3.89 0.75 13.72
CA ALA A 231 -5.21 0.24 13.37
C ALA A 231 -6.33 1.16 13.86
N SER A 232 -6.24 1.67 15.10
CA SER A 232 -7.20 2.61 15.67
C SER A 232 -7.21 3.95 14.93
N TRP A 233 -6.03 4.49 14.63
CA TRP A 233 -5.91 5.69 13.82
C TRP A 233 -6.55 5.54 12.43
N LEU A 234 -6.31 4.41 11.77
CA LEU A 234 -6.90 4.14 10.45
C LEU A 234 -8.43 4.04 10.53
N MET A 235 -8.96 3.38 11.55
CA MET A 235 -10.41 3.30 11.79
C MET A 235 -11.04 4.68 12.04
N GLU A 236 -10.37 5.54 12.80
CA GLU A 236 -10.79 6.94 13.01
C GLU A 236 -10.81 7.71 11.69
N ALA A 237 -9.76 7.58 10.87
CA ALA A 237 -9.68 8.24 9.56
C ALA A 237 -10.81 7.79 8.61
N VAL A 238 -11.10 6.49 8.54
CA VAL A 238 -12.24 5.94 7.77
C VAL A 238 -13.57 6.49 8.26
N ASN A 239 -13.79 6.52 9.57
CA ASN A 239 -15.03 7.03 10.16
C ASN A 239 -15.23 8.53 9.92
N ASP A 240 -14.17 9.31 10.04
CA ASP A 240 -14.21 10.75 9.79
C ASP A 240 -14.41 11.08 8.32
N TRP A 241 -13.83 10.27 7.43
CA TRP A 241 -14.10 10.36 6.01
C TRP A 241 -15.58 10.17 5.68
N LYS A 242 -16.24 9.18 6.28
CA LYS A 242 -17.66 8.89 6.06
C LYS A 242 -18.58 9.99 6.57
N LYS A 243 -18.21 10.69 7.65
CA LYS A 243 -19.03 11.75 8.25
C LYS A 243 -18.99 13.07 7.48
N ARG A 244 -17.91 13.36 6.77
CA ARG A 244 -17.74 14.59 5.96
C ARG A 244 -18.45 14.49 4.62
#